data_da3e66933ba2e2e238d28555fb645495
#
_entry.id   da3e66933ba2e2e238d28555fb645495
#
_cell.length_a   1.000
_cell.length_b   1.000
_cell.length_c   1.000
_cell.angle_alpha   90.00
_cell.angle_beta   90.00
_cell.angle_gamma   90.00
#
_symmetry.space_group_name_H-M   'P 1'
#
loop_
_entity.id
_entity.type
_entity.pdbx_description
1 polymer ?
#
loop_
_entity_poly.entity_id
_entity_poly.type
_entity_poly.pdbx_seq_one_letter_code
_entity_poly.pdbx_strand_id
1 'polypeptide(L)'
;MTDTSRDVVEFLAGYPPSVRDVALEAQRTIRMVMPEARHKVDPSSRVIGYGLGTGYTGLICTIILSKTGVKLGIVRGAELPDPGGLLEGAGKVHRYVMLSTVADVHRPAVKRLLEAAVKSWRARVTNGGNAAKKQGRDRRK
;
A
#
# COMPACT_ATOMS: atom_id res chain seq x y z
N MET A 1 20.26 -2.94 8.34
CA MET A 1 19.56 -3.80 9.23
C MET A 1 18.09 -3.82 8.93
N THR A 2 17.52 -4.98 8.98
CA THR A 2 16.11 -5.07 8.75
C THR A 2 15.35 -4.74 10.01
N ASP A 3 14.38 -3.92 9.86
CA ASP A 3 13.53 -3.54 10.97
C ASP A 3 12.16 -4.16 10.83
N THR A 4 12.15 -5.41 10.35
CA THR A 4 10.90 -6.11 10.23
C THR A 4 10.36 -6.41 11.61
N SER A 5 9.16 -5.92 11.88
CA SER A 5 8.54 -6.07 13.17
C SER A 5 8.17 -7.51 13.43
N ARG A 6 8.13 -7.86 14.71
CA ARG A 6 7.81 -9.23 15.10
C ARG A 6 6.44 -9.66 14.59
N ASP A 7 5.45 -8.77 14.64
CA ASP A 7 4.10 -9.10 14.20
C ASP A 7 4.06 -9.45 12.70
N VAL A 8 4.86 -8.76 11.89
CA VAL A 8 4.95 -9.07 10.47
C VAL A 8 5.62 -10.42 10.25
N VAL A 9 6.72 -10.67 10.97
CA VAL A 9 7.44 -11.93 10.86
C VAL A 9 6.52 -13.10 11.24
N GLU A 10 5.81 -12.96 12.34
CA GLU A 10 4.89 -14.00 12.80
C GLU A 10 3.76 -14.25 11.81
N PHE A 11 3.21 -13.18 11.27
CA PHE A 11 2.15 -13.29 10.28
C PHE A 11 2.64 -14.03 9.02
N LEU A 12 3.83 -13.66 8.54
CA LEU A 12 4.38 -14.24 7.31
C LEU A 12 4.85 -15.68 7.51
N ALA A 13 5.08 -16.09 8.75
CA ALA A 13 5.53 -17.46 9.03
C ALA A 13 4.53 -18.50 8.56
N GLY A 14 3.26 -18.14 8.43
CA GLY A 14 2.23 -19.05 7.94
C GLY A 14 2.18 -19.21 6.42
N TYR A 15 3.07 -18.57 5.70
CA TYR A 15 3.05 -18.59 4.24
C TYR A 15 4.28 -19.30 3.68
N PRO A 16 4.19 -19.84 2.43
CA PRO A 16 5.36 -20.49 1.82
C PRO A 16 6.54 -19.54 1.69
N PRO A 17 7.77 -20.08 1.69
CA PRO A 17 8.96 -19.21 1.60
C PRO A 17 8.96 -18.28 0.41
N SER A 18 8.49 -18.74 -0.75
CA SER A 18 8.45 -17.88 -1.94
C SER A 18 7.54 -16.68 -1.74
N VAL A 19 6.42 -16.89 -1.06
CA VAL A 19 5.47 -15.80 -0.76
C VAL A 19 6.07 -14.87 0.30
N ARG A 20 6.66 -15.44 1.34
CA ARG A 20 7.31 -14.65 2.38
C ARG A 20 8.38 -13.73 1.83
N ASP A 21 9.24 -14.26 0.97
CA ASP A 21 10.36 -13.49 0.42
C ASP A 21 9.86 -12.29 -0.37
N VAL A 22 8.85 -12.48 -1.18
CA VAL A 22 8.27 -11.39 -1.96
C VAL A 22 7.64 -10.35 -1.02
N ALA A 23 6.90 -10.81 -0.02
CA ALA A 23 6.25 -9.91 0.92
C ALA A 23 7.26 -9.09 1.72
N LEU A 24 8.34 -9.72 2.16
CA LEU A 24 9.38 -9.00 2.91
C LEU A 24 10.08 -7.98 2.05
N GLU A 25 10.33 -8.31 0.79
CA GLU A 25 10.95 -7.37 -0.12
C GLU A 25 10.00 -6.20 -0.44
N ALA A 26 8.71 -6.50 -0.59
CA ALA A 26 7.72 -5.45 -0.78
C ALA A 26 7.68 -4.51 0.42
N GLN A 27 7.72 -5.07 1.63
CA GLN A 27 7.76 -4.27 2.83
C GLN A 27 8.98 -3.37 2.87
N ARG A 28 10.11 -3.92 2.50
CA ARG A 28 11.36 -3.15 2.48
C ARG A 28 11.24 -1.96 1.52
N THR A 29 10.68 -2.21 0.35
CA THR A 29 10.49 -1.14 -0.64
C THR A 29 9.50 -0.09 -0.15
N ILE A 30 8.40 -0.52 0.47
CA ILE A 30 7.44 0.42 1.04
C ILE A 30 8.11 1.30 2.09
N ARG A 31 8.93 0.73 2.95
CA ARG A 31 9.59 1.49 3.99
C ARG A 31 10.67 2.42 3.45
N MET A 32 11.26 2.08 2.31
CA MET A 32 12.18 3.01 1.66
C MET A 32 11.46 4.24 1.15
N VAL A 33 10.26 4.06 0.63
CA VAL A 33 9.46 5.17 0.10
C VAL A 33 8.79 5.96 1.23
N MET A 34 8.37 5.25 2.27
CA MET A 34 7.66 5.86 3.40
C MET A 34 8.28 5.41 4.72
N PRO A 35 9.45 5.97 5.10
CA PRO A 35 10.12 5.52 6.34
C PRO A 35 9.26 5.71 7.58
N GLU A 36 8.37 6.69 7.59
CA GLU A 36 7.53 6.98 8.74
C GLU A 36 6.24 6.18 8.77
N ALA A 37 6.02 5.32 7.77
CA ALA A 37 4.75 4.61 7.66
C ALA A 37 4.53 3.70 8.86
N ARG A 38 3.31 3.71 9.32
CA ARG A 38 2.83 2.75 10.31
C ARG A 38 2.24 1.57 9.58
N HIS A 39 2.37 0.41 10.19
CA HIS A 39 1.78 -0.77 9.58
C HIS A 39 0.78 -1.42 10.53
N LYS A 40 -0.14 -2.16 9.97
CA LYS A 40 -1.09 -2.93 10.74
C LYS A 40 -1.29 -4.27 10.05
N VAL A 41 -1.07 -5.33 10.81
CA VAL A 41 -1.30 -6.69 10.32
C VAL A 41 -2.76 -7.05 10.58
N ASP A 42 -3.43 -7.55 9.55
CA ASP A 42 -4.80 -8.02 9.65
C ASP A 42 -4.82 -9.46 9.16
N PRO A 43 -4.64 -10.44 10.08
CA PRO A 43 -4.56 -11.84 9.67
C PRO A 43 -5.84 -12.36 9.03
N SER A 44 -7.00 -11.91 9.49
CA SER A 44 -8.25 -12.42 8.96
C SER A 44 -8.46 -12.00 7.52
N SER A 45 -7.98 -10.82 7.14
CA SER A 45 -8.05 -10.35 5.76
C SER A 45 -6.81 -10.71 4.95
N ARG A 46 -5.80 -11.27 5.61
CA ARG A 46 -4.52 -11.64 4.98
C ARG A 46 -3.81 -10.44 4.37
N VAL A 47 -3.78 -9.35 5.12
CA VAL A 47 -3.29 -8.07 4.63
C VAL A 47 -2.38 -7.42 5.66
N ILE A 48 -1.35 -6.72 5.19
CA ILE A 48 -0.59 -5.78 6.01
C ILE A 48 -0.83 -4.40 5.41
N GLY A 49 -1.42 -3.51 6.18
CA GLY A 49 -1.67 -2.14 5.72
C GLY A 49 -0.54 -1.21 6.10
N TYR A 50 -0.26 -0.24 5.24
CA TYR A 50 0.77 0.77 5.48
C TYR A 50 0.20 2.15 5.22
N GLY A 51 0.45 3.08 6.13
CA GLY A 51 -0.07 4.43 5.98
C GLY A 51 0.71 5.45 6.78
N LEU A 52 0.43 6.71 6.50
CA LEU A 52 1.08 7.85 7.16
C LEU A 52 0.12 8.61 8.08
N GLY A 53 -1.15 8.22 8.08
CA GLY A 53 -2.14 8.81 8.96
C GLY A 53 -2.77 7.77 9.84
N THR A 54 -3.91 8.10 10.43
CA THR A 54 -4.64 7.19 11.30
C THR A 54 -5.91 6.71 10.61
N GLY A 55 -6.35 5.53 11.00
CA GLY A 55 -7.57 4.96 10.47
C GLY A 55 -7.49 4.64 9.00
N TYR A 56 -8.65 4.41 8.41
CA TYR A 56 -8.73 4.00 7.01
C TYR A 56 -8.22 5.11 6.08
N THR A 57 -8.50 6.35 6.41
CA THR A 57 -8.10 7.47 5.56
C THR A 57 -6.60 7.69 5.56
N GLY A 58 -5.90 7.14 6.53
CA GLY A 58 -4.44 7.22 6.56
C GLY A 58 -3.75 6.14 5.76
N LEU A 59 -4.49 5.15 5.26
CA LEU A 59 -3.94 4.01 4.54
C LEU A 59 -3.51 4.42 3.15
N ILE A 60 -2.32 3.99 2.74
CA ILE A 60 -1.77 4.32 1.42
C ILE A 60 -1.63 3.08 0.56
N CYS A 61 -1.12 1.99 1.12
CA CYS A 61 -0.97 0.76 0.36
C CYS A 61 -1.07 -0.45 1.30
N THR A 62 -1.21 -1.62 0.71
CA THR A 62 -1.33 -2.87 1.45
C THR A 62 -0.51 -3.95 0.77
N ILE A 63 -0.04 -4.90 1.58
CA ILE A 63 0.49 -6.15 1.05
C ILE A 63 -0.61 -7.19 1.25
N ILE A 64 -1.11 -7.74 0.17
CA ILE A 64 -2.21 -8.70 0.18
C ILE A 64 -1.63 -10.07 -0.11
N LEU A 65 -1.90 -11.01 0.78
CA LEU A 65 -1.24 -12.31 0.76
C LEU A 65 -2.20 -13.44 0.43
N SER A 66 -1.68 -14.40 -0.32
CA SER A 66 -2.36 -15.68 -0.51
C SER A 66 -1.29 -16.77 -0.45
N LYS A 67 -1.73 -18.02 -0.49
CA LYS A 67 -0.78 -19.14 -0.47
C LYS A 67 0.08 -19.18 -1.73
N THR A 68 -0.36 -18.52 -2.78
CA THR A 68 0.30 -18.61 -4.08
C THR A 68 0.93 -17.31 -4.55
N GLY A 69 0.71 -16.20 -3.84
CA GLY A 69 1.29 -14.96 -4.33
C GLY A 69 1.05 -13.76 -3.44
N VAL A 70 1.56 -12.64 -3.92
CA VAL A 70 1.50 -11.37 -3.23
C VAL A 70 0.96 -10.33 -4.19
N LYS A 71 0.08 -9.48 -3.69
CA LYS A 71 -0.38 -8.30 -4.43
C LYS A 71 -0.02 -7.07 -3.61
N LEU A 72 0.42 -6.03 -4.29
CA LEU A 72 0.62 -4.72 -3.67
C LEU A 72 -0.62 -3.89 -3.97
N GLY A 73 -1.47 -3.70 -2.96
CA GLY A 73 -2.67 -2.90 -3.13
C GLY A 73 -2.34 -1.43 -3.02
N ILE A 74 -2.88 -0.63 -3.92
CA ILE A 74 -2.68 0.82 -3.92
C ILE A 74 -4.02 1.47 -3.66
N VAL A 75 -4.13 2.14 -2.53
CA VAL A 75 -5.34 2.86 -2.17
C VAL A 75 -5.53 4.00 -3.17
N ARG A 76 -6.71 4.06 -3.78
CA ARG A 76 -7.06 5.02 -4.82
C ARG A 76 -6.12 4.94 -6.03
N GLY A 77 -5.63 3.73 -6.29
CA GLY A 77 -4.71 3.51 -7.40
C GLY A 77 -5.28 3.88 -8.76
N ALA A 78 -6.61 3.83 -8.90
CA ALA A 78 -7.26 4.18 -10.15
C ALA A 78 -7.01 5.64 -10.56
N GLU A 79 -6.61 6.48 -9.61
CA GLU A 79 -6.36 7.90 -9.85
C GLU A 79 -4.91 8.20 -10.21
N LEU A 80 -4.04 7.18 -10.19
CA LEU A 80 -2.63 7.39 -10.39
C LEU A 80 -2.21 7.16 -11.83
N PRO A 81 -1.19 7.90 -12.30
CA PRO A 81 -0.61 7.58 -13.61
C PRO A 81 0.05 6.21 -13.56
N ASP A 82 -0.15 5.44 -14.60
CA ASP A 82 0.39 4.09 -14.68
C ASP A 82 0.96 3.86 -16.08
N PRO A 83 2.05 4.55 -16.42
CA PRO A 83 2.62 4.42 -17.77
C PRO A 83 3.15 3.01 -18.06
N GLY A 84 3.51 2.27 -17.03
CA GLY A 84 3.96 0.89 -17.20
C GLY A 84 2.86 -0.14 -17.30
N GLY A 85 1.61 0.27 -17.06
CA GLY A 85 0.50 -0.65 -17.12
C GLY A 85 0.52 -1.73 -16.05
N LEU A 86 1.09 -1.41 -14.89
CA LEU A 86 1.21 -2.41 -13.81
C LEU A 86 -0.05 -2.57 -12.98
N LEU A 87 -0.87 -1.55 -12.91
CA LEU A 87 -2.04 -1.57 -12.04
C LEU A 87 -3.14 -2.44 -12.63
N GLU A 88 -3.69 -3.32 -11.82
CA GLU A 88 -4.72 -4.24 -12.23
C GLU A 88 -5.93 -4.10 -11.31
N GLY A 89 -7.01 -4.71 -11.69
CA GLY A 89 -8.21 -4.76 -10.91
C GLY A 89 -9.36 -4.03 -11.59
N ALA A 90 -10.56 -4.43 -11.24
CA ALA A 90 -11.78 -3.86 -11.80
C ALA A 90 -12.39 -2.78 -10.92
N GLY A 91 -11.82 -2.54 -9.74
CA GLY A 91 -12.33 -1.53 -8.82
C GLY A 91 -12.21 -0.13 -9.39
N LYS A 92 -13.16 0.72 -9.04
CA LYS A 92 -13.15 2.09 -9.54
C LYS A 92 -12.21 3.00 -8.78
N VAL A 93 -11.79 2.59 -7.59
CA VAL A 93 -10.95 3.41 -6.72
C VAL A 93 -9.62 2.74 -6.46
N HIS A 94 -9.65 1.53 -5.97
CA HIS A 94 -8.42 0.83 -5.57
C HIS A 94 -7.93 -0.09 -6.68
N ARG A 95 -6.61 -0.22 -6.75
CA ARG A 95 -5.95 -1.08 -7.73
C ARG A 95 -4.84 -1.84 -7.04
N TYR A 96 -4.28 -2.82 -7.71
CA TYR A 96 -3.17 -3.58 -7.17
C TYR A 96 -2.15 -3.91 -8.25
N VAL A 97 -0.95 -4.27 -7.80
CA VAL A 97 0.13 -4.75 -8.66
C VAL A 97 0.42 -6.19 -8.27
N MET A 98 0.45 -7.09 -9.24
CA MET A 98 0.85 -8.48 -8.98
C MET A 98 2.36 -8.55 -8.79
N LEU A 99 2.79 -9.20 -7.71
CA LEU A 99 4.19 -9.41 -7.41
C LEU A 99 4.45 -10.90 -7.35
N SER A 100 4.90 -11.45 -8.46
CA SER A 100 5.12 -12.90 -8.56
C SER A 100 6.49 -13.30 -8.03
N THR A 101 7.46 -12.41 -8.14
CA THR A 101 8.84 -12.69 -7.72
C THR A 101 9.43 -11.49 -7.01
N VAL A 102 10.56 -11.70 -6.34
CA VAL A 102 11.31 -10.61 -5.75
C VAL A 102 11.73 -9.59 -6.82
N ALA A 103 12.05 -10.07 -8.00
CA ALA A 103 12.43 -9.18 -9.11
C ALA A 103 11.29 -8.24 -9.49
N ASP A 104 10.05 -8.71 -9.39
CA ASP A 104 8.89 -7.83 -9.66
C ASP A 104 8.84 -6.66 -8.72
N VAL A 105 9.21 -6.88 -7.45
CA VAL A 105 9.22 -5.81 -6.46
C VAL A 105 10.21 -4.72 -6.84
N HIS A 106 11.30 -5.12 -7.48
CA HIS A 106 12.37 -4.19 -7.83
C HIS A 106 12.17 -3.45 -9.15
N ARG A 107 11.05 -3.66 -9.82
CA ARG A 107 10.76 -2.88 -11.03
C ARG A 107 10.67 -1.40 -10.66
N PRO A 108 11.39 -0.53 -11.39
CA PRO A 108 11.31 0.91 -11.09
C PRO A 108 9.89 1.46 -11.09
N ALA A 109 9.01 0.89 -11.91
CA ALA A 109 7.62 1.33 -11.95
C ALA A 109 6.89 1.09 -10.63
N VAL A 110 7.24 0.03 -9.88
CA VAL A 110 6.62 -0.24 -8.59
C VAL A 110 6.97 0.88 -7.61
N LYS A 111 8.24 1.25 -7.54
CA LYS A 111 8.67 2.33 -6.66
C LYS A 111 8.00 3.65 -7.05
N ARG A 112 7.92 3.92 -8.35
CA ARG A 112 7.27 5.14 -8.82
C ARG A 112 5.78 5.17 -8.46
N LEU A 113 5.11 4.04 -8.52
CA LEU A 113 3.71 3.97 -8.12
C LEU A 113 3.56 4.24 -6.63
N LEU A 114 4.44 3.70 -5.81
CA LEU A 114 4.42 3.96 -4.38
C LEU A 114 4.67 5.44 -4.09
N GLU A 115 5.65 6.03 -4.77
CA GLU A 115 5.94 7.46 -4.61
C GLU A 115 4.75 8.30 -5.04
N ALA A 116 4.11 7.94 -6.14
CA ALA A 116 2.91 8.63 -6.61
C ALA A 116 1.76 8.50 -5.62
N ALA A 117 1.62 7.32 -5.01
CA ALA A 117 0.57 7.09 -4.03
C ALA A 117 0.77 7.97 -2.79
N VAL A 118 2.01 8.09 -2.33
CA VAL A 118 2.33 8.96 -1.19
C VAL A 118 2.04 10.41 -1.53
N LYS A 119 2.48 10.85 -2.71
CA LYS A 119 2.27 12.22 -3.15
C LYS A 119 0.79 12.54 -3.26
N SER A 120 0.03 11.61 -3.83
CA SER A 120 -1.42 11.75 -3.97
C SER A 120 -2.09 11.84 -2.60
N TRP A 121 -1.68 10.98 -1.67
CA TRP A 121 -2.24 10.97 -0.33
C TRP A 121 -1.96 12.30 0.37
N ARG A 122 -0.72 12.79 0.28
CA ARG A 122 -0.36 14.06 0.92
C ARG A 122 -1.15 15.23 0.36
N ALA A 123 -1.36 15.21 -0.95
CA ALA A 123 -2.16 16.25 -1.59
C ALA A 123 -3.61 16.20 -1.12
N ARG A 124 -4.18 14.99 -1.01
CA ARG A 124 -5.55 14.82 -0.55
C ARG A 124 -5.70 15.29 0.89
N VAL A 125 -4.75 14.94 1.74
CA VAL A 125 -4.82 15.28 3.17
C VAL A 125 -4.71 16.79 3.34
N THR A 126 -3.78 17.43 2.64
CA THR A 126 -3.62 18.87 2.70
C THR A 126 -4.84 19.59 2.16
N ASN A 127 -5.28 19.22 0.94
CA ASN A 127 -6.44 19.84 0.33
C ASN A 127 -7.71 19.44 1.05
N GLY A 128 -7.77 18.19 1.51
CA GLY A 128 -8.90 17.68 2.25
C GLY A 128 -9.11 18.39 3.56
N GLY A 129 -8.01 18.80 4.24
CA GLY A 129 -8.12 19.59 5.45
C GLY A 129 -8.83 20.91 5.20
N ASN A 130 -8.45 21.59 4.13
CA ASN A 130 -9.10 22.83 3.75
C ASN A 130 -10.49 22.56 3.17
N ALA A 131 -10.58 21.57 2.30
CA ALA A 131 -11.85 21.23 1.67
C ALA A 131 -12.84 20.70 2.69
N ALA A 132 -12.37 19.96 3.69
CA ALA A 132 -13.25 19.41 4.72
C ALA A 132 -13.89 20.52 5.53
N LYS A 133 -13.16 21.60 5.78
CA LYS A 133 -13.75 22.74 6.47
C LYS A 133 -14.87 23.36 5.63
N LYS A 134 -14.65 23.47 4.33
CA LYS A 134 -15.65 23.98 3.43
C LYS A 134 -16.79 23.01 3.23
N GLN A 135 -16.46 21.76 3.00
CA GLN A 135 -17.44 20.72 2.76
C GLN A 135 -18.26 20.42 3.99
N GLY A 136 -17.68 20.57 5.15
CA GLY A 136 -18.45 20.45 6.38
C GLY A 136 -19.61 21.40 6.37
N ARG A 137 -19.39 22.60 5.86
CA ARG A 137 -20.49 23.55 5.70
C ARG A 137 -21.42 23.15 4.58
N ASP A 138 -20.87 22.71 3.47
CA ASP A 138 -21.67 22.32 2.31
C ASP A 138 -22.55 21.13 2.59
N ARG A 139 -22.02 20.15 3.30
CA ARG A 139 -22.79 18.94 3.62
C ARG A 139 -24.01 19.22 4.48
N ARG A 140 -24.00 20.32 5.15
CA ARG A 140 -25.11 20.68 6.02
C ARG A 140 -26.22 21.40 5.29
N LYS A 141 -26.06 21.62 4.04
CA LYS A 141 -27.11 22.21 3.22
C LYS A 141 -28.30 21.31 3.09
#